data_fecb237ead9979af08e9de1d674f61cf
#
_entry.id   fecb237ead9979af08e9de1d674f61cf
#
_cell.length_a   1.000
_cell.length_b   1.000
_cell.length_c   1.000
_cell.angle_alpha   90.00
_cell.angle_beta   90.00
_cell.angle_gamma   90.00
#
_symmetry.space_group_name_H-M   'P 1'
#
loop_
_entity.id
_entity.type
_entity.pdbx_description
1 polymer ?
#
loop_
_entity_poly.entity_id
_entity_poly.type
_entity_poly.pdbx_seq_one_letter_code
_entity_poly.pdbx_strand_id
1 'polypeptide(L)'
;MSGADHAISTNFIRRLRRAKILILHPEDQDRKVLFDQLRRIGCQTECLWPPPNKLSEDYDVVFFLLSGLDDGHSVAWMAEGSEAAHVAIIAYETPDILEGIGRRHVHGVLSKPMRIFGVLAAITTALGMAKRESRLQQRIRTLDDNLRARRQVEQAVRILSRESYDRKLVTL
;
A
#
# COMPACT_ATOMS: atom_id res chain seq x y z
N MET A 1 -4.37 30.05 15.83
CA MET A 1 -3.77 28.81 15.32
C MET A 1 -4.45 27.52 15.83
N SER A 2 -5.67 27.55 16.34
CA SER A 2 -6.24 26.38 17.04
C SER A 2 -7.37 25.66 16.29
N GLY A 3 -7.99 26.21 15.28
CA GLY A 3 -9.16 25.59 14.64
C GLY A 3 -8.85 24.56 13.54
N ALA A 4 -7.79 24.78 12.79
CA ALA A 4 -7.40 23.90 11.69
C ALA A 4 -6.79 22.58 12.19
N ASP A 5 -6.00 22.62 13.24
CA ASP A 5 -5.38 21.43 13.84
C ASP A 5 -6.41 20.51 14.49
N HIS A 6 -7.44 21.07 15.09
CA HIS A 6 -8.54 20.30 15.70
C HIS A 6 -9.38 19.60 14.63
N ALA A 7 -9.64 20.24 13.50
CA ALA A 7 -10.37 19.65 12.37
C ALA A 7 -9.60 18.52 11.70
N ILE A 8 -8.28 18.64 11.56
CA ILE A 8 -7.40 17.60 11.00
C ILE A 8 -7.37 16.36 11.90
N SER A 9 -7.23 16.55 13.21
CA SER A 9 -7.23 15.47 14.20
C SER A 9 -8.56 14.72 14.22
N THR A 10 -9.68 15.43 14.19
CA THR A 10 -11.03 14.85 14.19
C THR A 10 -11.30 14.04 12.90
N ASN A 11 -10.86 14.53 11.76
CA ASN A 11 -11.00 13.83 10.47
C ASN A 11 -10.16 12.55 10.42
N PHE A 12 -8.96 12.57 10.97
CA PHE A 12 -8.08 11.41 11.03
C PHE A 12 -8.69 10.29 11.89
N ILE A 13 -9.14 10.60 13.11
CA ILE A 13 -9.78 9.63 14.01
C ILE A 13 -11.07 9.07 13.38
N ARG A 14 -11.86 9.89 12.69
CA ARG A 14 -13.06 9.45 12.00
C ARG A 14 -12.76 8.46 10.87
N ARG A 15 -11.68 8.69 10.11
CA ARG A 15 -11.23 7.77 9.07
C ARG A 15 -10.75 6.46 9.67
N LEU A 16 -10.00 6.52 10.76
CA LEU A 16 -9.50 5.33 11.45
C LEU A 16 -10.64 4.43 11.95
N ARG A 17 -11.72 5.02 12.48
CA ARG A 17 -12.91 4.30 12.95
C ARG A 17 -13.67 3.57 11.84
N ARG A 18 -13.46 3.93 10.58
CA ARG A 18 -14.09 3.28 9.41
C ARG A 18 -13.14 2.34 8.68
N ALA A 19 -11.87 2.32 9.08
CA ALA A 19 -10.86 1.52 8.41
C ALA A 19 -11.15 0.04 8.58
N LYS A 20 -11.08 -0.69 7.46
CA LYS A 20 -11.11 -2.15 7.42
C LYS A 20 -9.70 -2.67 7.61
N ILE A 21 -9.49 -3.44 8.65
CA ILE A 21 -8.17 -3.94 9.04
C ILE A 21 -8.17 -5.45 9.06
N LEU A 22 -7.21 -6.03 8.37
CA LEU A 22 -6.96 -7.46 8.38
C LEU A 22 -5.73 -7.78 9.23
N ILE A 23 -5.80 -8.81 10.06
CA ILE A 23 -4.69 -9.33 10.83
C ILE A 23 -4.40 -10.76 10.36
N LEU A 24 -3.24 -10.95 9.73
CA LEU A 24 -2.71 -12.23 9.29
C LEU A 24 -1.69 -12.73 10.30
N HIS A 25 -2.16 -13.40 11.34
CA HIS A 25 -1.35 -13.84 12.47
C HIS A 25 -1.96 -15.07 13.15
N PRO A 26 -1.14 -16.04 13.60
CA PRO A 26 -1.62 -17.17 14.40
C PRO A 26 -2.38 -16.72 15.64
N GLU A 27 -3.21 -17.61 16.16
CA GLU A 27 -3.93 -17.34 17.40
C GLU A 27 -3.01 -17.42 18.61
N ASP A 28 -2.67 -16.24 19.14
CA ASP A 28 -1.85 -16.08 20.34
C ASP A 28 -2.24 -14.82 21.12
N GLN A 29 -1.55 -14.56 22.22
CA GLN A 29 -1.77 -13.41 23.06
C GLN A 29 -1.49 -12.08 22.34
N ASP A 30 -0.49 -12.04 21.46
CA ASP A 30 -0.14 -10.84 20.70
C ASP A 30 -1.25 -10.45 19.72
N ARG A 31 -1.80 -11.45 18.99
CA ARG A 31 -2.96 -11.21 18.10
C ARG A 31 -4.15 -10.66 18.89
N LYS A 32 -4.43 -11.23 20.07
CA LYS A 32 -5.54 -10.78 20.91
C LYS A 32 -5.34 -9.34 21.35
N VAL A 33 -4.14 -8.97 21.83
CA VAL A 33 -3.83 -7.59 22.25
C VAL A 33 -4.01 -6.61 21.08
N LEU A 34 -3.52 -6.95 19.89
CA LEU A 34 -3.66 -6.14 18.68
C LEU A 34 -5.14 -5.98 18.30
N PHE A 35 -5.88 -7.08 18.24
CA PHE A 35 -7.30 -7.10 17.89
C PHE A 35 -8.14 -6.25 18.86
N ASP A 36 -7.95 -6.45 20.16
CA ASP A 36 -8.69 -5.70 21.18
C ASP A 36 -8.39 -4.20 21.11
N GLN A 37 -7.14 -3.84 20.85
CA GLN A 37 -6.74 -2.45 20.69
C GLN A 37 -7.39 -1.80 19.45
N LEU A 38 -7.39 -2.49 18.31
CA LEU A 38 -8.01 -1.99 17.08
C LEU A 38 -9.52 -1.81 17.23
N ARG A 39 -10.18 -2.76 17.90
CA ARG A 39 -11.61 -2.62 18.22
C ARG A 39 -11.90 -1.47 19.18
N ARG A 40 -11.03 -1.24 20.16
CA ARG A 40 -11.14 -0.10 21.09
C ARG A 40 -11.01 1.23 20.35
N ILE A 41 -10.18 1.32 19.33
CA ILE A 41 -10.07 2.49 18.45
C ILE A 41 -11.35 2.66 17.61
N GLY A 42 -12.08 1.57 17.36
CA GLY A 42 -13.31 1.55 16.58
C GLY A 42 -13.15 1.07 15.14
N CYS A 43 -12.01 0.42 14.81
CA CYS A 43 -11.77 -0.15 13.49
C CYS A 43 -12.60 -1.41 13.24
N GLN A 44 -12.92 -1.67 11.98
CA GLN A 44 -13.50 -2.93 11.55
C GLN A 44 -12.35 -3.92 11.35
N THR A 45 -12.22 -4.90 12.26
CA THR A 45 -11.05 -5.78 12.31
C THR A 45 -11.45 -7.22 12.07
N GLU A 46 -10.72 -7.88 11.17
CA GLU A 46 -10.83 -9.29 10.85
C GLU A 46 -9.48 -9.98 11.08
N CYS A 47 -9.52 -11.25 11.50
CA CYS A 47 -8.34 -12.08 11.70
C CYS A 47 -8.43 -13.31 10.81
N LEU A 48 -7.39 -13.61 10.04
CA LEU A 48 -7.25 -14.81 9.24
C LEU A 48 -5.91 -15.48 9.51
N TRP A 49 -5.95 -16.81 9.58
CA TRP A 49 -4.75 -17.65 9.64
C TRP A 49 -5.08 -19.07 9.17
N PRO A 50 -4.28 -19.69 8.32
CA PRO A 50 -3.07 -19.18 7.65
C PRO A 50 -3.39 -18.05 6.64
N PRO A 51 -2.36 -17.28 6.21
CA PRO A 51 -2.54 -16.23 5.22
C PRO A 51 -3.11 -16.77 3.92
N PRO A 52 -4.15 -16.16 3.34
CA PRO A 52 -4.71 -16.58 2.05
C PRO A 52 -3.78 -16.17 0.90
N ASN A 53 -3.85 -16.90 -0.21
CA ASN A 53 -3.10 -16.52 -1.42
C ASN A 53 -3.62 -15.24 -2.07
N LYS A 54 -4.90 -14.91 -1.85
CA LYS A 54 -5.55 -13.70 -2.37
C LYS A 54 -6.51 -13.16 -1.32
N LEU A 55 -6.53 -11.86 -1.17
CA LEU A 55 -7.54 -11.21 -0.33
C LEU A 55 -8.87 -11.16 -1.08
N SER A 56 -9.95 -11.49 -0.36
CA SER A 56 -11.31 -11.51 -0.89
C SER A 56 -11.98 -10.13 -0.88
N GLU A 57 -11.48 -9.22 -0.04
CA GLU A 57 -12.02 -7.88 0.15
C GLU A 57 -10.91 -6.84 0.11
N ASP A 58 -11.31 -5.58 -0.09
CA ASP A 58 -10.40 -4.44 0.00
C ASP A 58 -10.24 -4.02 1.47
N TYR A 59 -9.01 -4.08 1.97
CA TYR A 59 -8.65 -3.62 3.30
C TYR A 59 -7.84 -2.33 3.21
N ASP A 60 -8.03 -1.45 4.20
CA ASP A 60 -7.24 -0.23 4.31
C ASP A 60 -5.85 -0.52 4.91
N VAL A 61 -5.78 -1.48 5.83
CA VAL A 61 -4.54 -1.90 6.49
C VAL A 61 -4.49 -3.41 6.63
N VAL A 62 -3.34 -4.00 6.32
CA VAL A 62 -3.07 -5.42 6.53
C VAL A 62 -1.88 -5.57 7.45
N PHE A 63 -2.11 -6.13 8.64
CA PHE A 63 -1.06 -6.59 9.54
C PHE A 63 -0.70 -8.03 9.20
N PHE A 64 0.59 -8.34 9.09
CA PHE A 64 1.03 -9.70 8.78
C PHE A 64 2.29 -10.07 9.56
N LEU A 65 2.36 -11.32 10.00
CA LEU A 65 3.54 -11.84 10.67
C LEU A 65 4.65 -12.08 9.65
N LEU A 66 5.82 -11.50 9.91
CA LEU A 66 7.02 -11.72 9.11
C LEU A 66 7.99 -12.60 9.91
N SER A 67 8.21 -13.84 9.47
CA SER A 67 9.01 -14.84 10.19
C SER A 67 10.35 -15.15 9.53
N GLY A 68 10.66 -14.56 8.37
CA GLY A 68 11.95 -14.76 7.66
C GLY A 68 11.89 -14.40 6.19
N LEU A 69 12.99 -14.62 5.47
CA LEU A 69 13.10 -14.32 4.04
C LEU A 69 12.35 -15.33 3.17
N ASP A 70 12.27 -16.58 3.62
CA ASP A 70 11.87 -17.73 2.78
C ASP A 70 10.53 -18.36 3.20
N ASP A 71 9.61 -17.59 3.74
CA ASP A 71 8.32 -18.14 4.17
C ASP A 71 7.47 -18.74 3.03
N GLY A 72 8.00 -18.81 1.80
CA GLY A 72 7.28 -19.37 0.65
C GLY A 72 5.96 -18.67 0.33
N HIS A 73 5.54 -17.80 1.21
CA HIS A 73 4.34 -16.98 1.14
C HIS A 73 4.70 -15.62 0.54
N SER A 74 5.26 -15.64 -0.67
CA SER A 74 5.23 -14.46 -1.54
C SER A 74 3.77 -14.18 -1.81
N VAL A 75 3.18 -13.38 -0.96
CA VAL A 75 1.75 -13.16 -0.92
C VAL A 75 1.42 -12.21 -2.06
N ALA A 76 0.72 -12.72 -3.05
CA ALA A 76 0.31 -11.96 -4.24
C ALA A 76 -0.45 -10.66 -3.90
N TRP A 77 -1.04 -10.59 -2.70
CA TRP A 77 -1.71 -9.37 -2.20
C TRP A 77 -0.75 -8.25 -1.77
N MET A 78 0.55 -8.54 -1.62
CA MET A 78 1.60 -7.51 -1.40
C MET A 78 2.20 -7.00 -2.70
N ALA A 79 1.70 -7.44 -3.85
CA ALA A 79 2.21 -7.01 -5.15
C ALA A 79 2.03 -5.50 -5.36
N GLU A 80 2.84 -4.94 -6.24
CA GLU A 80 2.74 -3.54 -6.65
C GLU A 80 1.31 -3.23 -7.11
N GLY A 81 0.72 -2.17 -6.54
CA GLY A 81 -0.64 -1.72 -6.86
C GLY A 81 -1.68 -2.08 -5.81
N SER A 82 -1.33 -2.75 -4.73
CA SER A 82 -2.22 -2.85 -3.56
C SER A 82 -2.39 -1.47 -2.93
N GLU A 83 -3.64 -1.03 -2.78
CA GLU A 83 -3.95 0.25 -2.11
C GLU A 83 -3.89 0.13 -0.58
N ALA A 84 -3.81 -1.09 -0.05
CA ALA A 84 -3.73 -1.35 1.38
C ALA A 84 -2.38 -0.92 1.97
N ALA A 85 -2.39 -0.38 3.18
CA ALA A 85 -1.19 -0.15 3.95
C ALA A 85 -0.74 -1.46 4.61
N HIS A 86 0.51 -1.89 4.40
CA HIS A 86 1.06 -3.12 4.92
C HIS A 86 1.90 -2.84 6.18
N VAL A 87 1.58 -3.52 7.28
CA VAL A 87 2.30 -3.43 8.56
C VAL A 87 2.85 -4.80 8.92
N ALA A 88 4.18 -4.91 8.92
CA ALA A 88 4.84 -6.15 9.33
C ALA A 88 4.86 -6.29 10.85
N ILE A 89 4.51 -7.48 11.34
CA ILE A 89 4.68 -7.88 12.74
C ILE A 89 5.94 -8.73 12.80
N ILE A 90 6.91 -8.35 13.63
CA ILE A 90 8.18 -9.05 13.79
C ILE A 90 8.37 -9.52 15.23
N ALA A 91 8.89 -10.74 15.40
CA ALA A 91 9.20 -11.28 16.71
C ALA A 91 10.65 -10.94 17.14
N TYR A 92 11.56 -10.87 16.17
CA TYR A 92 12.96 -10.61 16.39
C TYR A 92 13.52 -9.68 15.32
N GLU A 93 14.50 -8.86 15.68
CA GLU A 93 15.20 -7.97 14.75
C GLU A 93 16.48 -8.66 14.23
N THR A 94 16.31 -9.76 13.50
CA THR A 94 17.43 -10.46 12.84
C THR A 94 17.74 -9.81 11.49
N PRO A 95 18.98 -9.92 10.98
CA PRO A 95 19.34 -9.39 9.65
C PRO A 95 18.40 -9.86 8.54
N ASP A 96 18.00 -11.13 8.55
CA ASP A 96 17.10 -11.73 7.55
C ASP A 96 15.71 -11.08 7.56
N ILE A 97 15.17 -10.80 8.75
CA ILE A 97 13.87 -10.13 8.91
C ILE A 97 13.96 -8.68 8.43
N LEU A 98 15.03 -7.97 8.80
CA LEU A 98 15.25 -6.59 8.39
C LEU A 98 15.43 -6.49 6.86
N GLU A 99 16.18 -7.41 6.25
CA GLU A 99 16.29 -7.51 4.80
C GLU A 99 14.92 -7.84 4.16
N GLY A 100 14.15 -8.73 4.77
CA GLY A 100 12.79 -9.08 4.35
C GLY A 100 11.84 -7.88 4.33
N ILE A 101 11.95 -6.96 5.30
CA ILE A 101 11.20 -5.70 5.32
C ILE A 101 11.62 -4.82 4.14
N GLY A 102 12.93 -4.67 3.90
CA GLY A 102 13.45 -3.83 2.82
C GLY A 102 13.08 -4.30 1.41
N ARG A 103 12.86 -5.61 1.22
CA ARG A 103 12.48 -6.20 -0.07
C ARG A 103 10.98 -6.18 -0.36
N ARG A 104 10.16 -5.94 0.64
CA ARG A 104 8.70 -5.95 0.53
C ARG A 104 8.13 -4.54 0.65
N HIS A 105 6.93 -4.33 0.11
CA HIS A 105 6.20 -3.08 0.27
C HIS A 105 5.61 -2.98 1.69
N VAL A 106 6.47 -2.70 2.67
CA VAL A 106 6.11 -2.54 4.08
C VAL A 106 6.04 -1.06 4.41
N HIS A 107 4.90 -0.62 4.91
CA HIS A 107 4.64 0.78 5.25
C HIS A 107 4.80 1.08 6.75
N GLY A 108 4.85 0.03 7.57
CA GLY A 108 5.03 0.13 9.02
C GLY A 108 5.47 -1.19 9.62
N VAL A 109 6.04 -1.11 10.83
CA VAL A 109 6.53 -2.30 11.55
C VAL A 109 6.02 -2.23 12.99
N LEU A 110 5.61 -3.40 13.53
CA LEU A 110 5.33 -3.63 14.94
C LEU A 110 6.15 -4.79 15.45
N SER A 111 6.83 -4.60 16.56
CA SER A 111 7.60 -5.66 17.22
C SER A 111 6.78 -6.34 18.33
N LYS A 112 7.03 -7.65 18.49
CA LYS A 112 6.53 -8.39 19.66
C LYS A 112 7.43 -8.17 20.89
N PRO A 113 6.91 -8.25 22.09
CA PRO A 113 5.51 -8.45 22.47
C PRO A 113 4.65 -7.23 22.13
N MET A 114 3.41 -7.49 21.67
CA MET A 114 2.49 -6.42 21.31
C MET A 114 2.17 -5.54 22.50
N ARG A 115 2.37 -4.25 22.32
CA ARG A 115 2.03 -3.23 23.31
C ARG A 115 0.92 -2.33 22.78
N ILE A 116 0.04 -1.88 23.70
CA ILE A 116 -1.03 -0.94 23.36
C ILE A 116 -0.45 0.33 22.72
N PHE A 117 0.68 0.80 23.24
CA PHE A 117 1.42 1.91 22.66
C PHE A 117 2.17 1.46 21.40
N GLY A 118 2.10 2.24 20.36
CA GLY A 118 2.75 1.98 19.08
C GLY A 118 1.81 1.50 17.98
N VAL A 119 0.72 0.80 18.29
CA VAL A 119 -0.25 0.35 17.29
C VAL A 119 -0.83 1.53 16.51
N LEU A 120 -1.29 2.57 17.21
CA LEU A 120 -1.85 3.75 16.57
C LEU A 120 -0.79 4.51 15.72
N ALA A 121 0.43 4.62 16.24
CA ALA A 121 1.53 5.24 15.51
C ALA A 121 1.88 4.45 14.25
N ALA A 122 1.96 3.11 14.33
CA ALA A 122 2.24 2.25 13.19
C ALA A 122 1.17 2.38 12.10
N ILE A 123 -0.11 2.36 12.46
CA ILE A 123 -1.21 2.56 11.50
C ILE A 123 -1.14 3.94 10.85
N THR A 124 -0.93 4.99 11.64
CA THR A 124 -0.85 6.36 11.14
C THR A 124 0.27 6.51 10.13
N THR A 125 1.44 5.98 10.47
CA THR A 125 2.62 6.01 9.60
C THR A 125 2.37 5.20 8.33
N ALA A 126 1.85 3.97 8.47
CA ALA A 126 1.58 3.08 7.35
C ALA A 126 0.57 3.68 6.36
N LEU A 127 -0.56 4.21 6.85
CA LEU A 127 -1.55 4.89 6.00
C LEU A 127 -0.97 6.14 5.31
N GLY A 128 -0.12 6.89 6.00
CA GLY A 128 0.57 8.04 5.44
C GLY A 128 1.54 7.65 4.33
N MET A 129 2.31 6.59 4.52
CA MET A 129 3.28 6.06 3.54
C MET A 129 2.56 5.48 2.31
N ALA A 130 1.58 4.60 2.50
CA ALA A 130 0.78 4.03 1.42
C ALA A 130 0.11 5.11 0.56
N LYS A 131 -0.44 6.15 1.18
CA LYS A 131 -1.03 7.28 0.45
C LYS A 131 -0.01 8.07 -0.37
N ARG A 132 1.21 8.25 0.13
CA ARG A 132 2.28 8.91 -0.61
C ARG A 132 2.72 8.07 -1.80
N GLU A 133 2.88 6.78 -1.62
CA GLU A 133 3.24 5.83 -2.66
C GLU A 133 2.18 5.79 -3.77
N SER A 134 0.90 5.65 -3.42
CA SER A 134 -0.20 5.68 -4.38
C SER A 134 -0.23 6.97 -5.22
N ARG A 135 0.00 8.13 -4.59
CA ARG A 135 0.10 9.41 -5.31
C ARG A 135 1.27 9.46 -6.28
N LEU A 136 2.43 8.92 -5.89
CA LEU A 136 3.60 8.87 -6.76
C LEU A 136 3.36 7.94 -7.96
N GLN A 137 2.79 6.77 -7.73
CA GLN A 137 2.43 5.82 -8.78
C GLN A 137 1.41 6.41 -9.76
N GLN A 138 0.39 7.12 -9.27
CA GLN A 138 -0.57 7.82 -10.14
C GLN A 138 0.10 8.88 -11.00
N ARG A 139 1.04 9.66 -10.44
CA ARG A 139 1.81 10.65 -11.20
C ARG A 139 2.66 10.00 -12.30
N ILE A 140 3.34 8.91 -11.99
CA ILE A 140 4.15 8.16 -12.96
C ILE A 140 3.25 7.65 -14.09
N ARG A 141 2.11 7.03 -13.79
CA ARG A 141 1.15 6.55 -14.82
C ARG A 141 0.68 7.69 -15.72
N THR A 142 0.30 8.83 -15.13
CA THR A 142 -0.13 10.00 -15.92
C THR A 142 0.97 10.53 -16.83
N LEU A 143 2.23 10.56 -16.38
CA LEU A 143 3.36 10.98 -17.19
C LEU A 143 3.64 9.98 -18.32
N ASP A 144 3.58 8.69 -18.05
CA ASP A 144 3.75 7.64 -19.06
C ASP A 144 2.66 7.71 -20.13
N ASP A 145 1.41 7.91 -19.74
CA ASP A 145 0.29 8.05 -20.67
C ASP A 145 0.45 9.31 -21.55
N ASN A 146 0.87 10.42 -20.97
CA ASN A 146 1.16 11.64 -21.71
C ASN A 146 2.32 11.45 -22.72
N LEU A 147 3.38 10.74 -22.33
CA LEU A 147 4.51 10.45 -23.21
C LEU A 147 4.09 9.51 -24.37
N ARG A 148 3.26 8.50 -24.07
CA ARG A 148 2.71 7.60 -25.11
C ARG A 148 1.84 8.36 -26.09
N ALA A 149 0.94 9.22 -25.60
CA ALA A 149 0.07 10.05 -26.43
C ALA A 149 0.91 11.00 -27.32
N ARG A 150 1.95 11.66 -26.79
CA ARG A 150 2.86 12.49 -27.59
C ARG A 150 3.55 11.71 -28.71
N ARG A 151 4.09 10.54 -28.38
CA ARG A 151 4.76 9.68 -29.40
C ARG A 151 3.78 9.26 -30.50
N GLN A 152 2.53 8.93 -30.16
CA GLN A 152 1.50 8.58 -31.14
C GLN A 152 1.19 9.76 -32.07
N VAL A 153 1.04 10.96 -31.53
CA VAL A 153 0.80 12.18 -32.31
C VAL A 153 1.98 12.47 -33.24
N GLU A 154 3.22 12.43 -32.74
CA GLU A 154 4.42 12.64 -33.54
C GLU A 154 4.54 11.60 -34.67
N GLN A 155 4.21 10.34 -34.39
CA GLN A 155 4.20 9.29 -35.39
C GLN A 155 3.13 9.51 -36.47
N ALA A 156 1.93 9.91 -36.06
CA ALA A 156 0.84 10.24 -36.99
C ALA A 156 1.22 11.44 -37.88
N VAL A 157 1.81 12.51 -37.31
CA VAL A 157 2.29 13.66 -38.07
C VAL A 157 3.36 13.27 -39.09
N ARG A 158 4.31 12.39 -38.71
CA ARG A 158 5.34 11.90 -39.64
C ARG A 158 4.74 11.12 -40.84
N ILE A 159 3.75 10.26 -40.55
CA ILE A 159 3.08 9.49 -41.60
C ILE A 159 2.33 10.41 -42.57
N LEU A 160 1.54 11.36 -42.04
CA LEU A 160 0.80 12.32 -42.84
C LEU A 160 1.72 13.25 -43.68
N SER A 161 2.84 13.67 -43.12
CA SER A 161 3.83 14.46 -43.82
C SER A 161 4.46 13.69 -44.98
N ARG A 162 4.71 12.39 -44.81
CA ARG A 162 5.27 11.52 -45.81
C ARG A 162 4.27 11.29 -46.95
N GLU A 163 3.03 10.99 -46.68
CA GLU A 163 1.96 10.83 -47.66
C GLU A 163 1.67 12.14 -48.42
N SER A 164 1.77 13.28 -47.76
CA SER A 164 1.62 14.58 -48.42
C SER A 164 2.77 14.89 -49.38
N TYR A 165 3.98 14.45 -49.09
CA TYR A 165 5.15 14.57 -49.97
C TYR A 165 5.03 13.67 -51.19
N ASP A 166 4.63 12.41 -51.01
CA ASP A 166 4.48 11.44 -52.11
C ASP A 166 3.36 11.85 -53.09
N ARG A 167 2.24 12.43 -52.58
CA ARG A 167 1.19 12.98 -53.44
C ARG A 167 1.66 14.16 -54.31
N LYS A 168 2.54 15.00 -53.79
CA LYS A 168 3.07 16.14 -54.58
C LYS A 168 4.03 15.70 -55.66
N LEU A 169 4.72 14.59 -55.50
CA LEU A 169 5.64 14.02 -56.49
C LEU A 169 4.92 13.29 -57.60
N VAL A 170 3.72 12.79 -57.38
CA VAL A 170 2.92 12.04 -58.41
C VAL A 170 2.13 13.01 -59.30
N THR A 171 2.02 14.29 -58.98
CA THR A 171 1.24 15.29 -59.70
C THR A 171 2.11 16.20 -60.59
N LEU A 172 3.41 15.87 -60.77
CA LEU A 172 4.33 16.46 -61.72
C LEU A 172 4.62 15.48 -62.85
#